data_484cc90858bbf81e5710f6177c490b29
#
_entry.id   484cc90858bbf81e5710f6177c490b29
#
_cell.length_a   1.000
_cell.length_b   1.000
_cell.length_c   1.000
_cell.angle_alpha   90.00
_cell.angle_beta   90.00
_cell.angle_gamma   90.00
#
_symmetry.space_group_name_H-M   'P 1'
#
loop_
_entity.id
_entity.type
_entity.pdbx_description
1 polymer ?
#
loop_
_entity_poly.entity_id
_entity_poly.type
_entity_poly.pdbx_seq_one_letter_code
_entity_poly.pdbx_strand_id
1 'polypeptide(L)'
;FDGMPLSVLATGVVDRAHSPADLARVLCGLPPANPAGDEEPALSDDPAMDGVLRLLREHFGIDFSLYKTTTVGRRIQRRLDLMRVGSIREYLGQLRGDPHELDALYQDLLIGVTQFFRDPQAFDQLERDVLPRLLEGIPHEEELRVWVAGCGTGEEAYSIAMLFLEALERAQRPLRIKILATDVHQQSLEVAGAGIYGEEQLSNVSPERMARFFTRRSSGFQVAQDLRQMIVFARHNVTKDAPFTKMHFISCRNMLIYLQPHAQRSVLSLFHFGLASGGVLFLGASESPGQLADEFVTLDDRWKIYRKRRDVHLLSQVRLPLHRQTRRPSSFEISRTHGADPLMLQTYDQLLDRFMPPGLLVDEERILVDSFAGAEKLLRVRRRRPSTNILDLLDDELRSVVAGAIQRAFKDLKRVSYSGVRIPTESGELRSSVVAEPLVHPRTNVRHVLLTFPDLGGEAPV
;
A
#
# COMPACT_ATOMS: atom_id res chain seq x y z
N PHE A 1 18.06 0.70 -15.71
CA PHE A 1 18.08 -0.75 -16.06
C PHE A 1 19.21 -1.53 -15.37
N ASP A 2 19.64 -1.14 -14.15
CA ASP A 2 20.77 -1.76 -13.46
C ASP A 2 20.42 -3.08 -12.76
N GLY A 3 19.14 -3.38 -12.57
CA GLY A 3 18.70 -4.60 -11.88
C GLY A 3 19.07 -5.90 -12.61
N MET A 4 18.99 -5.92 -13.93
CA MET A 4 19.32 -7.10 -14.73
C MET A 4 20.84 -7.35 -14.78
N PRO A 5 21.71 -6.36 -15.08
CA PRO A 5 23.14 -6.55 -15.01
C PRO A 5 23.65 -6.97 -13.63
N LEU A 6 23.12 -6.37 -12.56
CA LEU A 6 23.50 -6.73 -11.19
C LEU A 6 23.03 -8.13 -10.78
N SER A 7 21.85 -8.55 -11.21
CA SER A 7 21.37 -9.92 -10.98
C SER A 7 22.22 -10.95 -11.70
N VAL A 8 22.67 -10.66 -12.93
CA VAL A 8 23.53 -11.55 -13.70
C VAL A 8 24.95 -11.60 -13.12
N LEU A 9 25.50 -10.48 -12.64
CA LEU A 9 26.76 -10.46 -11.90
C LEU A 9 26.71 -11.32 -10.63
N ALA A 10 25.59 -11.28 -9.90
CA ALA A 10 25.39 -12.08 -8.69
C ALA A 10 25.35 -13.59 -8.94
N THR A 11 25.07 -14.04 -10.16
CA THR A 11 25.13 -15.48 -10.53
C THR A 11 26.55 -16.01 -10.76
N GLY A 12 27.58 -15.13 -10.82
CA GLY A 12 28.97 -15.49 -11.09
C GLY A 12 29.23 -15.99 -12.51
N VAL A 13 28.27 -15.87 -13.43
CA VAL A 13 28.40 -16.32 -14.85
C VAL A 13 29.01 -15.24 -15.71
N VAL A 14 29.07 -14.00 -15.23
CA VAL A 14 29.57 -12.82 -15.96
C VAL A 14 30.67 -12.15 -15.15
N ASP A 15 31.81 -11.89 -15.79
CA ASP A 15 32.98 -11.30 -15.13
C ASP A 15 32.79 -9.80 -14.84
N ARG A 16 32.10 -9.06 -15.74
CA ARG A 16 31.94 -7.59 -15.64
C ARG A 16 30.67 -7.14 -16.37
N ALA A 17 30.05 -6.07 -15.87
CA ALA A 17 29.01 -5.32 -16.58
C ALA A 17 29.58 -3.95 -16.98
N HIS A 18 29.28 -3.53 -18.20
CA HIS A 18 29.69 -2.25 -18.76
C HIS A 18 28.50 -1.50 -19.33
N SER A 19 28.60 -0.18 -19.42
CA SER A 19 27.66 0.63 -20.19
C SER A 19 27.72 0.25 -21.68
N PRO A 20 26.68 0.44 -22.50
CA PRO A 20 26.73 0.18 -23.93
C PRO A 20 27.87 0.92 -24.64
N ALA A 21 28.21 2.13 -24.21
CA ALA A 21 29.30 2.92 -24.75
C ALA A 21 30.67 2.33 -24.38
N ASP A 22 30.85 1.89 -23.12
CA ASP A 22 32.08 1.27 -22.65
C ASP A 22 32.25 -0.15 -23.20
N LEU A 23 31.14 -0.90 -23.40
CA LEU A 23 31.18 -2.23 -24.01
C LEU A 23 31.77 -2.19 -25.42
N ALA A 24 31.40 -1.19 -26.23
CA ALA A 24 31.98 -0.99 -27.56
C ALA A 24 33.48 -0.74 -27.47
N ARG A 25 33.96 0.05 -26.51
CA ARG A 25 35.39 0.33 -26.29
C ARG A 25 36.15 -0.91 -25.84
N VAL A 26 35.59 -1.67 -24.89
CA VAL A 26 36.21 -2.91 -24.39
C VAL A 26 36.30 -3.96 -25.48
N LEU A 27 35.28 -4.11 -26.33
CA LEU A 27 35.33 -5.01 -27.50
C LEU A 27 36.37 -4.60 -28.54
N CYS A 28 36.68 -3.30 -28.64
CA CYS A 28 37.75 -2.78 -29.49
C CYS A 28 39.13 -2.79 -28.82
N GLY A 29 39.27 -3.38 -27.63
CA GLY A 29 40.54 -3.44 -26.90
C GLY A 29 40.98 -2.12 -26.28
N LEU A 30 40.09 -1.13 -26.16
CA LEU A 30 40.35 0.16 -25.54
C LEU A 30 39.90 0.11 -24.06
N PRO A 31 40.61 0.80 -23.13
CA PRO A 31 40.17 0.91 -21.77
C PRO A 31 38.79 1.65 -21.69
N PRO A 32 37.93 1.30 -20.72
CA PRO A 32 36.69 2.03 -20.51
C PRO A 32 36.99 3.52 -20.30
N ALA A 33 36.04 4.38 -20.69
CA ALA A 33 36.24 5.83 -20.66
C ALA A 33 36.34 6.37 -19.22
N ASN A 34 35.78 5.63 -18.26
CA ASN A 34 35.79 5.99 -16.84
C ASN A 34 36.16 4.75 -16.01
N PRO A 35 37.39 4.64 -15.44
CA PRO A 35 37.76 3.53 -14.55
C PRO A 35 37.13 3.63 -13.14
N ALA A 36 36.53 4.76 -12.79
CA ALA A 36 35.71 4.94 -11.62
C ALA A 36 34.26 4.74 -12.09
N GLY A 37 33.52 3.80 -11.47
CA GLY A 37 32.10 3.64 -11.75
C GLY A 37 31.41 5.01 -11.71
N ASP A 38 30.44 5.20 -12.59
CA ASP A 38 29.57 6.36 -12.57
C ASP A 38 28.98 6.52 -11.16
N GLU A 39 29.70 7.19 -10.27
CA GLU A 39 29.12 7.97 -9.21
C GLU A 39 28.42 9.13 -9.94
N GLU A 40 27.19 8.89 -10.41
CA GLU A 40 26.24 9.98 -10.63
C GLU A 40 26.33 10.86 -9.38
N PRO A 41 26.51 12.19 -9.51
CA PRO A 41 26.53 13.07 -8.36
C PRO A 41 25.27 12.77 -7.54
N ALA A 42 25.47 12.36 -6.30
CA ALA A 42 24.42 11.92 -5.43
C ALA A 42 23.50 13.10 -5.14
N LEU A 43 22.50 13.33 -6.02
CA LEU A 43 21.36 14.23 -5.73
C LEU A 43 20.65 13.80 -4.42
N SER A 44 20.96 12.59 -3.93
CA SER A 44 20.37 12.01 -2.72
C SER A 44 20.67 12.76 -1.43
N ASP A 45 21.78 13.49 -1.35
CA ASP A 45 22.24 14.13 -0.12
C ASP A 45 22.05 15.66 -0.12
N ASP A 46 21.47 16.23 -1.17
CA ASP A 46 21.18 17.66 -1.23
C ASP A 46 19.89 17.97 -0.43
N PRO A 47 19.92 18.86 0.56
CA PRO A 47 18.73 19.31 1.28
C PRO A 47 17.60 19.83 0.38
N ALA A 48 17.92 20.28 -0.83
CA ALA A 48 16.94 20.70 -1.81
C ALA A 48 16.13 19.53 -2.37
N MET A 49 16.71 18.31 -2.46
CA MET A 49 15.98 17.11 -2.83
C MET A 49 14.84 16.83 -1.85
N ASP A 50 15.11 16.86 -0.55
CA ASP A 50 14.08 16.73 0.49
C ASP A 50 13.00 17.79 0.36
N GLY A 51 13.39 19.01 -0.05
CA GLY A 51 12.46 20.09 -0.35
C GLY A 51 11.51 19.76 -1.49
N VAL A 52 12.00 19.19 -2.60
CA VAL A 52 11.19 18.75 -3.74
C VAL A 52 10.24 17.61 -3.32
N LEU A 53 10.76 16.58 -2.64
CA LEU A 53 9.95 15.45 -2.19
C LEU A 53 8.84 15.88 -1.22
N ARG A 54 9.14 16.80 -0.32
CA ARG A 54 8.15 17.37 0.61
C ARG A 54 7.08 18.16 -0.13
N LEU A 55 7.44 18.99 -1.12
CA LEU A 55 6.50 19.75 -1.92
C LEU A 55 5.53 18.81 -2.67
N LEU A 56 6.04 17.76 -3.29
CA LEU A 56 5.24 16.73 -3.96
C LEU A 56 4.28 16.02 -2.97
N ARG A 57 4.77 15.68 -1.77
CA ARG A 57 3.96 15.06 -0.73
C ARG A 57 2.84 15.98 -0.23
N GLU A 58 3.13 17.26 -0.02
CA GLU A 58 2.15 18.26 0.42
C GLU A 58 1.07 18.51 -0.65
N HIS A 59 1.45 18.54 -1.94
CA HIS A 59 0.52 18.85 -3.02
C HIS A 59 -0.30 17.64 -3.47
N PHE A 60 0.34 16.48 -3.69
CA PHE A 60 -0.30 15.27 -4.24
C PHE A 60 -0.62 14.20 -3.21
N GLY A 61 -0.08 14.29 -1.98
CA GLY A 61 -0.28 13.32 -0.91
C GLY A 61 0.50 12.03 -1.09
N ILE A 62 1.48 11.99 -2.01
CA ILE A 62 2.33 10.82 -2.28
C ILE A 62 3.72 11.07 -1.73
N ASP A 63 4.24 10.07 -1.02
CA ASP A 63 5.57 10.10 -0.42
C ASP A 63 6.58 9.43 -1.37
N PHE A 64 7.26 10.22 -2.19
CA PHE A 64 8.28 9.72 -3.10
C PHE A 64 9.60 9.34 -2.40
N SER A 65 9.76 9.60 -1.09
CA SER A 65 10.88 9.08 -0.32
C SER A 65 10.84 7.55 -0.16
N LEU A 66 9.66 6.94 -0.38
CA LEU A 66 9.48 5.49 -0.43
C LEU A 66 9.92 4.86 -1.76
N TYR A 67 10.23 5.67 -2.76
CA TYR A 67 10.71 5.22 -4.06
C TYR A 67 12.25 5.17 -4.07
N LYS A 68 12.82 4.36 -4.96
CA LYS A 68 14.27 4.28 -5.14
C LYS A 68 14.82 5.66 -5.52
N THR A 69 15.82 6.12 -4.79
CA THR A 69 16.48 7.43 -5.00
C THR A 69 16.99 7.60 -6.41
N THR A 70 17.57 6.55 -6.99
CA THR A 70 18.04 6.53 -8.39
C THR A 70 16.91 6.77 -9.38
N THR A 71 15.72 6.22 -9.15
CA THR A 71 14.56 6.42 -10.03
C THR A 71 14.06 7.87 -9.95
N VAL A 72 13.89 8.38 -8.75
CA VAL A 72 13.42 9.75 -8.51
C VAL A 72 14.46 10.76 -9.03
N GLY A 73 15.73 10.56 -8.70
CA GLY A 73 16.83 11.43 -9.13
C GLY A 73 16.94 11.57 -10.65
N ARG A 74 16.88 10.45 -11.39
CA ARG A 74 16.89 10.48 -12.87
C ARG A 74 15.72 11.26 -13.46
N ARG A 75 14.53 11.18 -12.87
CA ARG A 75 13.36 11.93 -13.35
C ARG A 75 13.49 13.41 -13.05
N ILE A 76 13.95 13.75 -11.85
CA ILE A 76 14.23 15.14 -11.49
C ILE A 76 15.35 15.70 -12.40
N GLN A 77 16.44 14.97 -12.60
CA GLN A 77 17.51 15.40 -13.50
C GLN A 77 17.00 15.66 -14.92
N ARG A 78 16.17 14.76 -15.47
CA ARG A 78 15.54 14.98 -16.77
C ARG A 78 14.74 16.28 -16.82
N ARG A 79 14.02 16.64 -15.75
CA ARG A 79 13.26 17.91 -15.69
C ARG A 79 14.20 19.10 -15.64
N LEU A 80 15.26 19.01 -14.83
CA LEU A 80 16.32 20.04 -14.79
C LEU A 80 16.86 20.33 -16.19
N ASP A 81 17.20 19.26 -16.94
CA ASP A 81 17.75 19.38 -18.30
C ASP A 81 16.72 20.00 -19.26
N LEU A 82 15.45 19.58 -19.21
CA LEU A 82 14.37 20.13 -20.04
C LEU A 82 14.12 21.61 -19.76
N MET A 83 14.14 22.01 -18.47
CA MET A 83 13.95 23.38 -18.04
C MET A 83 15.22 24.23 -18.12
N ARG A 84 16.37 23.62 -18.45
CA ARG A 84 17.69 24.25 -18.50
C ARG A 84 18.09 24.90 -17.18
N VAL A 85 17.79 24.26 -16.07
CA VAL A 85 18.10 24.73 -14.72
C VAL A 85 19.38 24.07 -14.23
N GLY A 86 20.31 24.86 -13.70
CA GLY A 86 21.64 24.40 -13.35
C GLY A 86 21.73 23.67 -11.99
N SER A 87 20.73 23.77 -11.13
CA SER A 87 20.76 23.15 -9.80
C SER A 87 19.37 22.77 -9.28
N ILE A 88 19.31 21.72 -8.44
CA ILE A 88 18.06 21.30 -7.79
C ILE A 88 17.50 22.38 -6.86
N ARG A 89 18.35 23.21 -6.27
CA ARG A 89 17.92 24.32 -5.42
C ARG A 89 17.16 25.40 -6.21
N GLU A 90 17.65 25.74 -7.37
CA GLU A 90 16.99 26.68 -8.29
C GLU A 90 15.67 26.09 -8.78
N TYR A 91 15.69 24.80 -9.14
CA TYR A 91 14.49 24.06 -9.55
C TYR A 91 13.41 24.02 -8.46
N LEU A 92 13.79 23.79 -7.20
CA LEU A 92 12.87 23.87 -6.07
C LEU A 92 12.22 25.26 -5.95
N GLY A 93 12.99 26.32 -6.25
CA GLY A 93 12.47 27.70 -6.31
C GLY A 93 11.40 27.85 -7.40
N GLN A 94 11.64 27.31 -8.60
CA GLN A 94 10.68 27.32 -9.72
C GLN A 94 9.43 26.51 -9.40
N LEU A 95 9.57 25.29 -8.87
CA LEU A 95 8.44 24.43 -8.49
C LEU A 95 7.46 25.08 -7.49
N ARG A 96 7.95 25.98 -6.63
CA ARG A 96 7.09 26.73 -5.70
C ARG A 96 6.25 27.81 -6.36
N GLY A 97 6.73 28.32 -7.50
CA GLY A 97 6.07 29.40 -8.24
C GLY A 97 5.27 28.92 -9.46
N ASP A 98 5.52 27.69 -9.93
CA ASP A 98 4.90 27.13 -11.13
C ASP A 98 4.19 25.81 -10.85
N PRO A 99 2.86 25.82 -10.62
CA PRO A 99 2.08 24.61 -10.43
C PRO A 99 2.09 23.67 -11.66
N HIS A 100 2.24 24.21 -12.88
CA HIS A 100 2.27 23.38 -14.11
C HIS A 100 3.54 22.53 -14.17
N GLU A 101 4.68 23.10 -13.79
CA GLU A 101 5.93 22.36 -13.71
C GLU A 101 5.90 21.30 -12.59
N LEU A 102 5.25 21.63 -11.46
CA LEU A 102 5.07 20.66 -10.38
C LEU A 102 4.18 19.47 -10.81
N ASP A 103 3.10 19.73 -11.58
CA ASP A 103 2.28 18.70 -12.18
C ASP A 103 3.07 17.87 -13.20
N ALA A 104 3.87 18.50 -14.05
CA ALA A 104 4.70 17.82 -15.04
C ALA A 104 5.76 16.92 -14.38
N LEU A 105 6.42 17.37 -13.30
CA LEU A 105 7.32 16.53 -12.51
C LEU A 105 6.58 15.35 -11.89
N TYR A 106 5.40 15.59 -11.33
CA TYR A 106 4.58 14.54 -10.75
C TYR A 106 4.21 13.45 -11.78
N GLN A 107 3.80 13.86 -12.98
CA GLN A 107 3.52 12.93 -14.09
C GLN A 107 4.75 12.16 -14.53
N ASP A 108 5.91 12.81 -14.62
CA ASP A 108 7.18 12.15 -14.97
C ASP A 108 7.62 11.12 -13.91
N LEU A 109 7.35 11.36 -12.64
CA LEU A 109 7.66 10.44 -11.55
C LEU A 109 6.77 9.20 -11.54
N LEU A 110 5.52 9.33 -11.98
CA LEU A 110 4.58 8.22 -12.12
C LEU A 110 4.76 7.55 -13.47
N ILE A 111 5.59 6.52 -13.50
CA ILE A 111 5.97 5.81 -14.74
C ILE A 111 4.77 4.99 -15.23
N GLY A 112 4.05 5.51 -16.22
CA GLY A 112 2.79 4.94 -16.74
C GLY A 112 2.93 4.08 -18.00
N VAL A 113 4.06 3.38 -18.23
CA VAL A 113 4.21 2.52 -19.41
C VAL A 113 3.51 1.18 -19.18
N THR A 114 2.35 0.99 -19.82
CA THR A 114 1.57 -0.23 -19.75
C THR A 114 1.01 -0.58 -21.14
N GLN A 115 0.60 -1.82 -21.33
CA GLN A 115 -0.05 -2.32 -22.57
C GLN A 115 -0.93 -3.52 -22.25
N PHE A 116 -1.90 -3.82 -23.11
CA PHE A 116 -2.70 -5.01 -22.97
C PHE A 116 -1.83 -6.26 -23.04
N PHE A 117 -2.14 -7.24 -22.18
CA PHE A 117 -1.41 -8.53 -22.10
C PHE A 117 0.10 -8.38 -22.08
N ARG A 118 0.60 -7.41 -21.33
CA ARG A 118 2.06 -7.21 -21.14
C ARG A 118 2.69 -8.48 -20.62
N ASP A 119 3.74 -8.98 -21.31
CA ASP A 119 4.30 -10.32 -21.16
C ASP A 119 3.27 -11.43 -21.49
N PRO A 120 2.88 -11.62 -22.77
CA PRO A 120 1.75 -12.48 -23.18
C PRO A 120 1.81 -13.90 -22.60
N GLN A 121 3.00 -14.47 -22.53
CA GLN A 121 3.21 -15.81 -21.98
C GLN A 121 2.83 -15.92 -20.48
N ALA A 122 2.92 -14.83 -19.71
CA ALA A 122 2.48 -14.80 -18.33
C ALA A 122 0.95 -14.92 -18.24
N PHE A 123 0.24 -14.25 -19.14
CA PHE A 123 -1.21 -14.35 -19.24
C PHE A 123 -1.66 -15.71 -19.79
N ASP A 124 -0.90 -16.31 -20.72
CA ASP A 124 -1.15 -17.71 -21.17
C ASP A 124 -1.06 -18.70 -20.01
N GLN A 125 -0.07 -18.50 -19.11
CA GLN A 125 0.09 -19.34 -17.93
C GLN A 125 -1.05 -19.17 -16.92
N LEU A 126 -1.50 -17.92 -16.70
CA LEU A 126 -2.69 -17.65 -15.90
C LEU A 126 -3.90 -18.39 -16.46
N GLU A 127 -4.14 -18.25 -17.76
CA GLU A 127 -5.31 -18.79 -18.43
C GLU A 127 -5.37 -20.32 -18.36
N ARG A 128 -4.24 -21.00 -18.61
CA ARG A 128 -4.18 -22.47 -18.72
C ARG A 128 -4.15 -23.17 -17.37
N ASP A 129 -3.36 -22.66 -16.44
CA ASP A 129 -3.01 -23.44 -15.23
C ASP A 129 -3.54 -22.83 -13.94
N VAL A 130 -3.62 -21.50 -13.84
CA VAL A 130 -3.88 -20.83 -12.58
C VAL A 130 -5.36 -20.55 -12.38
N LEU A 131 -6.02 -19.92 -13.36
CA LEU A 131 -7.42 -19.54 -13.26
C LEU A 131 -8.36 -20.73 -13.08
N PRO A 132 -8.21 -21.86 -13.83
CA PRO A 132 -9.08 -23.02 -13.63
C PRO A 132 -9.03 -23.53 -12.17
N ARG A 133 -7.83 -23.70 -11.61
CA ARG A 133 -7.63 -24.16 -10.23
C ARG A 133 -8.13 -23.15 -9.19
N LEU A 134 -7.97 -21.86 -9.46
CA LEU A 134 -8.48 -20.81 -8.59
C LEU A 134 -10.01 -20.86 -8.54
N LEU A 135 -10.65 -20.95 -9.71
CA LEU A 135 -12.10 -21.00 -9.82
C LEU A 135 -12.70 -22.24 -9.16
N GLU A 136 -12.07 -23.42 -9.27
CA GLU A 136 -12.51 -24.64 -8.59
C GLU A 136 -12.59 -24.47 -7.07
N GLY A 137 -11.70 -23.67 -6.48
CA GLY A 137 -11.62 -23.42 -5.04
C GLY A 137 -12.66 -22.44 -4.49
N ILE A 138 -13.41 -21.74 -5.34
CA ILE A 138 -14.37 -20.71 -4.92
C ILE A 138 -15.79 -21.30 -4.88
N PRO A 139 -16.55 -21.16 -3.76
CA PRO A 139 -17.94 -21.59 -3.69
C PRO A 139 -18.85 -20.90 -4.74
N HIS A 140 -19.89 -21.59 -5.23
CA HIS A 140 -20.78 -21.07 -6.29
C HIS A 140 -21.55 -19.81 -5.90
N GLU A 141 -21.78 -19.58 -4.61
CA GLU A 141 -22.53 -18.44 -4.08
C GLU A 141 -21.63 -17.25 -3.73
N GLU A 142 -20.30 -17.43 -3.82
CA GLU A 142 -19.33 -16.41 -3.44
C GLU A 142 -19.01 -15.49 -4.63
N GLU A 143 -18.86 -14.19 -4.35
CA GLU A 143 -18.41 -13.20 -5.33
C GLU A 143 -16.89 -13.31 -5.53
N LEU A 144 -16.44 -13.54 -6.77
CA LEU A 144 -15.02 -13.52 -7.13
C LEU A 144 -14.49 -12.09 -7.05
N ARG A 145 -13.55 -11.86 -6.14
CA ARG A 145 -12.97 -10.54 -5.87
C ARG A 145 -11.54 -10.48 -6.37
N VAL A 146 -11.28 -9.54 -7.25
CA VAL A 146 -9.99 -9.32 -7.89
C VAL A 146 -9.52 -7.89 -7.60
N TRP A 147 -8.24 -7.73 -7.29
CA TRP A 147 -7.62 -6.41 -7.14
C TRP A 147 -6.44 -6.26 -8.08
N VAL A 148 -6.44 -5.20 -8.90
CA VAL A 148 -5.33 -4.81 -9.76
C VAL A 148 -4.75 -3.51 -9.19
N ALA A 149 -3.58 -3.60 -8.58
CA ALA A 149 -2.91 -2.50 -7.90
C ALA A 149 -1.84 -1.87 -8.81
N GLY A 150 -1.86 -0.54 -8.96
CA GLY A 150 -1.01 0.17 -9.92
C GLY A 150 -1.48 -0.06 -11.36
N CYS A 151 -2.79 0.05 -11.60
CA CYS A 151 -3.41 -0.31 -12.88
C CYS A 151 -3.09 0.66 -14.04
N GLY A 152 -2.47 1.81 -13.76
CA GLY A 152 -2.17 2.83 -14.77
C GLY A 152 -3.41 3.24 -15.55
N THR A 153 -3.29 3.24 -16.87
CA THR A 153 -4.38 3.55 -17.82
C THR A 153 -5.34 2.38 -18.07
N GLY A 154 -5.27 1.28 -17.31
CA GLY A 154 -6.28 0.25 -17.22
C GLY A 154 -6.07 -0.99 -18.08
N GLU A 155 -5.05 -1.04 -18.94
CA GLU A 155 -4.80 -2.15 -19.87
C GLU A 155 -4.66 -3.50 -19.15
N GLU A 156 -3.96 -3.54 -18.02
CA GLU A 156 -3.82 -4.76 -17.21
C GLU A 156 -5.16 -5.18 -16.59
N ALA A 157 -5.91 -4.22 -16.05
CA ALA A 157 -7.21 -4.51 -15.45
C ALA A 157 -8.20 -5.12 -16.47
N TYR A 158 -8.24 -4.59 -17.67
CA TYR A 158 -9.06 -5.14 -18.75
C TYR A 158 -8.54 -6.48 -19.26
N SER A 159 -7.22 -6.67 -19.36
CA SER A 159 -6.62 -7.95 -19.75
C SER A 159 -7.02 -9.06 -18.78
N ILE A 160 -6.94 -8.77 -17.47
CA ILE A 160 -7.36 -9.67 -16.41
C ILE A 160 -8.88 -9.93 -16.47
N ALA A 161 -9.69 -8.90 -16.70
CA ALA A 161 -11.14 -9.04 -16.83
C ALA A 161 -11.54 -9.98 -17.98
N MET A 162 -10.90 -9.83 -19.14
CA MET A 162 -11.12 -10.72 -20.29
C MET A 162 -10.82 -12.18 -19.95
N LEU A 163 -9.64 -12.43 -19.32
CA LEU A 163 -9.25 -13.79 -18.92
C LEU A 163 -10.24 -14.43 -17.94
N PHE A 164 -10.65 -13.68 -16.92
CA PHE A 164 -11.60 -14.21 -15.95
C PHE A 164 -12.96 -14.50 -16.58
N LEU A 165 -13.46 -13.62 -17.47
CA LEU A 165 -14.72 -13.86 -18.15
C LEU A 165 -14.66 -15.11 -19.03
N GLU A 166 -13.58 -15.26 -19.81
CA GLU A 166 -13.35 -16.44 -20.65
C GLU A 166 -13.20 -17.72 -19.82
N ALA A 167 -12.53 -17.65 -18.69
CA ALA A 167 -12.36 -18.78 -17.79
C ALA A 167 -13.66 -19.22 -17.12
N LEU A 168 -14.50 -18.26 -16.69
CA LEU A 168 -15.83 -18.54 -16.12
C LEU A 168 -16.77 -19.19 -17.13
N GLU A 169 -16.75 -18.72 -18.38
CA GLU A 169 -17.54 -19.32 -19.46
C GLU A 169 -17.09 -20.75 -19.76
N ARG A 170 -15.78 -20.98 -19.90
CA ARG A 170 -15.24 -22.34 -20.13
C ARG A 170 -15.58 -23.29 -18.99
N ALA A 171 -15.54 -22.80 -17.76
CA ALA A 171 -15.90 -23.57 -16.58
C ALA A 171 -17.43 -23.72 -16.42
N GLN A 172 -18.23 -23.07 -17.24
CA GLN A 172 -19.71 -22.98 -17.12
C GLN A 172 -20.16 -22.58 -15.70
N ARG A 173 -19.42 -21.65 -15.07
CA ARG A 173 -19.66 -21.20 -13.70
C ARG A 173 -20.19 -19.75 -13.67
N PRO A 174 -21.46 -19.54 -13.34
CA PRO A 174 -22.06 -18.19 -13.26
C PRO A 174 -21.67 -17.48 -11.96
N LEU A 175 -20.36 -17.24 -11.72
CA LEU A 175 -19.90 -16.45 -10.59
C LEU A 175 -20.01 -14.96 -10.90
N ARG A 176 -20.43 -14.19 -9.90
CA ARG A 176 -20.29 -12.73 -9.97
C ARG A 176 -18.84 -12.37 -9.77
N ILE A 177 -18.32 -11.51 -10.61
CA ILE A 177 -16.96 -11.00 -10.50
C ILE A 177 -16.97 -9.50 -10.19
N LYS A 178 -16.12 -9.07 -9.29
CA LYS A 178 -15.85 -7.67 -9.00
C LYS A 178 -14.35 -7.41 -9.04
N ILE A 179 -13.94 -6.54 -9.93
CA ILE A 179 -12.54 -6.14 -10.10
C ILE A 179 -12.37 -4.73 -9.56
N LEU A 180 -11.48 -4.56 -8.58
CA LEU A 180 -11.03 -3.27 -8.08
C LEU A 180 -9.71 -2.95 -8.77
N ALA A 181 -9.67 -1.94 -9.60
CA ALA A 181 -8.47 -1.48 -10.28
C ALA A 181 -8.06 -0.13 -9.70
N THR A 182 -6.85 -0.05 -9.17
CA THR A 182 -6.46 1.12 -8.38
C THR A 182 -5.11 1.69 -8.82
N ASP A 183 -5.03 3.01 -8.79
CA ASP A 183 -3.80 3.76 -9.03
C ASP A 183 -3.79 5.03 -8.18
N VAL A 184 -2.62 5.65 -8.02
CA VAL A 184 -2.49 6.97 -7.37
C VAL A 184 -2.75 8.12 -8.33
N HIS A 185 -2.61 7.86 -9.64
CA HIS A 185 -2.69 8.87 -10.70
C HIS A 185 -4.12 9.01 -11.24
N GLN A 186 -4.77 10.11 -10.88
CA GLN A 186 -6.18 10.36 -11.20
C GLN A 186 -6.45 10.39 -12.71
N GLN A 187 -5.58 11.06 -13.49
CA GLN A 187 -5.75 11.15 -14.95
C GLN A 187 -5.67 9.78 -15.63
N SER A 188 -4.76 8.90 -15.17
CA SER A 188 -4.70 7.52 -15.67
C SER A 188 -6.00 6.76 -15.40
N LEU A 189 -6.60 6.94 -14.22
CA LEU A 189 -7.89 6.33 -13.89
C LEU A 189 -9.05 6.86 -14.73
N GLU A 190 -9.01 8.13 -15.13
CA GLU A 190 -9.99 8.71 -16.07
C GLU A 190 -9.88 8.09 -17.44
N VAL A 191 -8.66 7.91 -17.98
CA VAL A 191 -8.41 7.19 -19.24
C VAL A 191 -8.89 5.74 -19.12
N ALA A 192 -8.54 5.06 -18.03
CA ALA A 192 -8.98 3.70 -17.75
C ALA A 192 -10.52 3.59 -17.71
N GLY A 193 -11.19 4.52 -17.05
CA GLY A 193 -12.65 4.56 -16.96
C GLY A 193 -13.34 4.82 -18.29
N ALA A 194 -12.76 5.67 -19.14
CA ALA A 194 -13.23 5.89 -20.52
C ALA A 194 -13.08 4.64 -21.39
N GLY A 195 -12.01 3.87 -21.17
CA GLY A 195 -11.72 2.60 -21.81
C GLY A 195 -11.55 2.73 -23.34
N ILE A 196 -10.95 3.83 -23.82
CA ILE A 196 -10.70 4.10 -25.24
C ILE A 196 -9.19 4.05 -25.49
N TYR A 197 -8.76 3.21 -26.42
CA TYR A 197 -7.35 2.93 -26.70
C TYR A 197 -7.02 3.00 -28.18
N GLY A 198 -5.79 3.39 -28.52
CA GLY A 198 -5.28 3.37 -29.88
C GLY A 198 -4.83 1.97 -30.33
N GLU A 199 -4.61 1.81 -31.63
CA GLU A 199 -4.19 0.52 -32.24
C GLU A 199 -2.86 0.01 -31.64
N GLU A 200 -1.92 0.91 -31.36
CA GLU A 200 -0.61 0.56 -30.83
C GLU A 200 -0.70 -0.12 -29.45
N GLN A 201 -1.59 0.39 -28.59
CA GLN A 201 -1.82 -0.18 -27.24
C GLN A 201 -2.45 -1.57 -27.28
N LEU A 202 -3.17 -1.90 -28.37
CA LEU A 202 -3.90 -3.14 -28.57
C LEU A 202 -3.11 -4.21 -29.33
N SER A 203 -1.85 -3.95 -29.67
CA SER A 203 -1.00 -4.83 -30.47
C SER A 203 -0.88 -6.28 -29.97
N ASN A 204 -1.02 -6.50 -28.66
CA ASN A 204 -0.99 -7.83 -28.04
C ASN A 204 -2.38 -8.44 -27.82
N VAL A 205 -3.44 -7.80 -28.26
CA VAL A 205 -4.81 -8.34 -28.16
C VAL A 205 -5.09 -9.21 -29.37
N SER A 206 -5.53 -10.45 -29.17
CA SER A 206 -5.83 -11.35 -30.27
C SER A 206 -7.02 -10.85 -31.10
N PRO A 207 -7.12 -11.21 -32.41
CA PRO A 207 -8.25 -10.81 -33.25
C PRO A 207 -9.62 -11.23 -32.69
N GLU A 208 -9.68 -12.38 -32.04
CA GLU A 208 -10.91 -12.91 -31.43
C GLU A 208 -11.32 -12.02 -30.23
N ARG A 209 -10.38 -11.64 -29.36
CA ARG A 209 -10.62 -10.73 -28.23
C ARG A 209 -10.95 -9.32 -28.72
N MET A 210 -10.29 -8.86 -29.80
CA MET A 210 -10.64 -7.58 -30.44
C MET A 210 -12.09 -7.56 -30.92
N ALA A 211 -12.53 -8.59 -31.68
CA ALA A 211 -13.87 -8.68 -32.17
C ALA A 211 -14.94 -8.78 -31.08
N ARG A 212 -14.58 -9.42 -29.96
CA ARG A 212 -15.50 -9.68 -28.85
C ARG A 212 -15.61 -8.52 -27.86
N PHE A 213 -14.47 -7.94 -27.46
CA PHE A 213 -14.40 -7.04 -26.33
C PHE A 213 -14.18 -5.57 -26.69
N PHE A 214 -14.06 -5.25 -27.98
CA PHE A 214 -13.82 -3.87 -28.38
C PHE A 214 -14.81 -3.44 -29.47
N THR A 215 -15.20 -2.18 -29.40
CA THR A 215 -16.02 -1.53 -30.42
C THR A 215 -15.23 -0.37 -31.03
N ARG A 216 -15.13 -0.33 -32.34
CA ARG A 216 -14.46 0.77 -33.06
C ARG A 216 -15.21 2.09 -32.87
N ARG A 217 -14.47 3.14 -32.53
CA ARG A 217 -14.96 4.53 -32.40
C ARG A 217 -14.14 5.44 -33.30
N SER A 218 -14.56 6.69 -33.45
CA SER A 218 -13.81 7.69 -34.23
C SER A 218 -12.41 7.98 -33.63
N SER A 219 -12.24 7.84 -32.32
CA SER A 219 -11.00 8.12 -31.56
C SER A 219 -10.20 6.87 -31.20
N GLY A 220 -10.53 5.68 -31.71
CA GLY A 220 -9.86 4.42 -31.40
C GLY A 220 -10.81 3.27 -31.13
N PHE A 221 -10.47 2.38 -30.21
CA PHE A 221 -11.28 1.22 -29.84
C PHE A 221 -11.73 1.34 -28.39
N GLN A 222 -13.02 1.23 -28.18
CA GLN A 222 -13.60 1.28 -26.83
C GLN A 222 -13.86 -0.13 -26.32
N VAL A 223 -13.44 -0.40 -25.09
CA VAL A 223 -13.76 -1.64 -24.38
C VAL A 223 -15.27 -1.82 -24.24
N ALA A 224 -15.77 -3.03 -24.43
CA ALA A 224 -17.18 -3.39 -24.31
C ALA A 224 -17.75 -2.98 -22.93
N GLN A 225 -19.03 -2.61 -22.92
CA GLN A 225 -19.70 -2.11 -21.73
C GLN A 225 -19.69 -3.13 -20.59
N ASP A 226 -19.91 -4.40 -20.91
CA ASP A 226 -19.98 -5.48 -19.93
C ASP A 226 -18.66 -5.61 -19.13
N LEU A 227 -17.51 -5.54 -19.83
CA LEU A 227 -16.20 -5.53 -19.17
C LEU A 227 -16.02 -4.28 -18.30
N ARG A 228 -16.39 -3.11 -18.80
CA ARG A 228 -16.26 -1.86 -18.03
C ARG A 228 -17.10 -1.86 -16.75
N GLN A 229 -18.27 -2.49 -16.77
CA GLN A 229 -19.14 -2.62 -15.59
C GLN A 229 -18.61 -3.57 -14.51
N MET A 230 -17.73 -4.50 -14.89
CA MET A 230 -17.09 -5.43 -13.94
C MET A 230 -15.97 -4.76 -13.13
N ILE A 231 -15.45 -3.62 -13.60
CA ILE A 231 -14.26 -2.97 -13.02
C ILE A 231 -14.65 -1.66 -12.35
N VAL A 232 -14.20 -1.49 -11.13
CA VAL A 232 -14.28 -0.23 -10.40
C VAL A 232 -12.88 0.38 -10.37
N PHE A 233 -12.70 1.49 -11.06
CA PHE A 233 -11.48 2.28 -11.01
C PHE A 233 -11.53 3.25 -9.84
N ALA A 234 -10.53 3.21 -8.97
CA ALA A 234 -10.49 4.05 -7.76
C ALA A 234 -9.08 4.52 -7.43
N ARG A 235 -8.98 5.76 -6.93
CA ARG A 235 -7.72 6.27 -6.42
C ARG A 235 -7.38 5.57 -5.11
N HIS A 236 -6.21 4.94 -5.04
CA HIS A 236 -5.73 4.22 -3.87
C HIS A 236 -4.20 4.18 -3.85
N ASN A 237 -3.62 4.51 -2.72
CA ASN A 237 -2.19 4.48 -2.50
C ASN A 237 -1.80 3.24 -1.66
N VAL A 238 -1.24 2.23 -2.31
CA VAL A 238 -0.84 0.97 -1.66
C VAL A 238 0.20 1.12 -0.55
N THR A 239 0.92 2.26 -0.50
CA THR A 239 1.90 2.53 0.55
C THR A 239 1.29 3.20 1.79
N LYS A 240 0.02 3.64 1.71
CA LYS A 240 -0.62 4.48 2.72
C LYS A 240 -2.02 4.02 3.12
N ASP A 241 -2.82 3.60 2.15
CA ASP A 241 -4.23 3.31 2.37
C ASP A 241 -4.44 1.87 2.84
N ALA A 242 -5.57 1.63 3.51
CA ALA A 242 -5.92 0.30 4.00
C ALA A 242 -6.17 -0.67 2.83
N PRO A 243 -5.78 -1.95 2.95
CA PRO A 243 -5.96 -2.94 1.89
C PRO A 243 -7.42 -3.33 1.71
N PHE A 244 -7.75 -3.74 0.49
CA PHE A 244 -8.97 -4.51 0.27
C PHE A 244 -8.78 -5.94 0.80
N THR A 245 -9.82 -6.48 1.40
CA THR A 245 -9.76 -7.81 2.04
C THR A 245 -10.58 -8.86 1.31
N LYS A 246 -10.30 -10.14 1.58
CA LYS A 246 -10.94 -11.29 0.96
C LYS A 246 -10.79 -11.29 -0.57
N MET A 247 -9.61 -10.93 -1.05
CA MET A 247 -9.27 -10.98 -2.46
C MET A 247 -8.89 -12.40 -2.86
N HIS A 248 -9.50 -12.92 -3.91
CA HIS A 248 -9.13 -14.21 -4.49
C HIS A 248 -7.93 -14.08 -5.42
N PHE A 249 -7.75 -12.90 -6.02
CA PHE A 249 -6.64 -12.62 -6.91
C PHE A 249 -6.17 -11.17 -6.70
N ILE A 250 -4.87 -10.97 -6.56
CA ILE A 250 -4.23 -9.66 -6.56
C ILE A 250 -3.18 -9.64 -7.65
N SER A 251 -3.26 -8.65 -8.55
CA SER A 251 -2.20 -8.32 -9.50
C SER A 251 -1.53 -7.02 -9.10
N CYS A 252 -0.20 -7.04 -9.05
CA CYS A 252 0.62 -5.85 -8.87
C CYS A 252 1.91 -6.04 -9.65
N ARG A 253 1.94 -5.59 -10.89
CA ARG A 253 3.04 -5.87 -11.81
C ARG A 253 3.79 -4.60 -12.20
N ASN A 254 5.12 -4.70 -12.19
CA ASN A 254 6.01 -3.63 -12.63
C ASN A 254 5.86 -2.30 -11.82
N MET A 255 5.39 -2.38 -10.57
CA MET A 255 5.25 -1.25 -9.68
C MET A 255 6.21 -1.33 -8.50
N LEU A 256 6.37 -2.52 -7.90
CA LEU A 256 7.25 -2.73 -6.74
C LEU A 256 8.72 -2.43 -7.06
N ILE A 257 9.14 -2.64 -8.33
CA ILE A 257 10.51 -2.35 -8.78
C ILE A 257 10.96 -0.91 -8.53
N TYR A 258 10.02 0.02 -8.42
CA TYR A 258 10.29 1.44 -8.16
C TYR A 258 10.37 1.79 -6.69
N LEU A 259 9.89 0.91 -5.80
CA LEU A 259 9.85 1.15 -4.36
C LEU A 259 11.16 0.72 -3.68
N GLN A 260 11.48 1.38 -2.58
CA GLN A 260 12.56 0.96 -1.68
C GLN A 260 12.23 -0.39 -1.01
N PRO A 261 13.23 -1.19 -0.59
CA PRO A 261 12.99 -2.54 -0.03
C PRO A 261 12.03 -2.58 1.16
N HIS A 262 12.09 -1.57 2.05
CA HIS A 262 11.18 -1.49 3.19
C HIS A 262 9.74 -1.22 2.76
N ALA A 263 9.52 -0.35 1.76
CA ALA A 263 8.21 -0.07 1.21
C ALA A 263 7.64 -1.28 0.43
N GLN A 264 8.48 -1.99 -0.34
CA GLN A 264 8.09 -3.25 -0.98
C GLN A 264 7.56 -4.25 0.04
N ARG A 265 8.29 -4.44 1.16
CA ARG A 265 7.88 -5.34 2.24
C ARG A 265 6.51 -4.95 2.81
N SER A 266 6.30 -3.67 3.07
CA SER A 266 5.03 -3.17 3.60
C SER A 266 3.88 -3.44 2.64
N VAL A 267 4.05 -3.17 1.34
CA VAL A 267 3.04 -3.44 0.31
C VAL A 267 2.76 -4.93 0.16
N LEU A 268 3.80 -5.78 0.15
CA LEU A 268 3.63 -7.23 0.07
C LEU A 268 2.91 -7.81 1.30
N SER A 269 3.20 -7.29 2.49
CA SER A 269 2.48 -7.66 3.72
C SER A 269 1.01 -7.25 3.65
N LEU A 270 0.72 -6.08 3.07
CA LEU A 270 -0.63 -5.60 2.82
C LEU A 270 -1.38 -6.51 1.82
N PHE A 271 -0.73 -6.95 0.74
CA PHE A 271 -1.31 -7.91 -0.20
C PHE A 271 -1.54 -9.28 0.44
N HIS A 272 -0.58 -9.78 1.21
CA HIS A 272 -0.76 -11.03 1.96
C HIS A 272 -1.97 -10.95 2.91
N PHE A 273 -2.14 -9.85 3.63
CA PHE A 273 -3.31 -9.63 4.48
C PHE A 273 -4.61 -9.56 3.67
N GLY A 274 -4.59 -8.87 2.53
CA GLY A 274 -5.75 -8.70 1.65
C GLY A 274 -6.24 -9.98 0.97
N LEU A 275 -5.32 -10.90 0.65
CA LEU A 275 -5.63 -12.17 0.00
C LEU A 275 -6.38 -13.12 0.94
N ALA A 276 -7.41 -13.78 0.42
CA ALA A 276 -8.00 -14.96 1.03
C ALA A 276 -6.99 -16.12 1.07
N SER A 277 -7.18 -17.09 1.98
CA SER A 277 -6.39 -18.30 1.97
C SER A 277 -6.57 -19.05 0.65
N GLY A 278 -5.48 -19.48 0.01
CA GLY A 278 -5.51 -20.05 -1.33
C GLY A 278 -5.60 -19.04 -2.47
N GLY A 279 -5.75 -17.74 -2.17
CA GLY A 279 -5.76 -16.66 -3.16
C GLY A 279 -4.42 -16.49 -3.88
N VAL A 280 -4.46 -15.91 -5.06
CA VAL A 280 -3.32 -15.79 -5.97
C VAL A 280 -2.75 -14.36 -5.98
N LEU A 281 -1.41 -14.26 -5.90
CA LEU A 281 -0.65 -13.03 -6.12
C LEU A 281 0.11 -13.14 -7.43
N PHE A 282 -0.09 -12.19 -8.33
CA PHE A 282 0.57 -12.09 -9.63
C PHE A 282 1.45 -10.84 -9.66
N LEU A 283 2.76 -11.04 -9.77
CA LEU A 283 3.77 -9.98 -9.78
C LEU A 283 4.41 -9.83 -11.17
N GLY A 284 5.14 -8.75 -11.39
CA GLY A 284 5.96 -8.58 -12.60
C GLY A 284 7.19 -9.49 -12.59
N ALA A 285 7.72 -9.82 -13.78
CA ALA A 285 8.81 -10.79 -13.97
C ALA A 285 10.10 -10.48 -13.17
N SER A 286 10.33 -9.20 -12.82
CA SER A 286 11.48 -8.75 -12.02
C SER A 286 11.13 -8.50 -10.53
N GLU A 287 9.98 -8.98 -10.07
CA GLU A 287 9.48 -8.79 -8.72
C GLU A 287 9.39 -10.12 -7.97
N SER A 288 9.36 -10.10 -6.66
CA SER A 288 9.24 -11.30 -5.84
C SER A 288 8.58 -10.99 -4.50
N PRO A 289 8.02 -12.00 -3.80
CA PRO A 289 7.48 -11.83 -2.45
C PRO A 289 8.54 -11.49 -1.40
N GLY A 290 9.83 -11.56 -1.75
CA GLY A 290 10.93 -11.21 -0.86
C GLY A 290 10.91 -12.03 0.43
N GLN A 291 10.92 -11.35 1.58
CA GLN A 291 10.92 -12.00 2.90
C GLN A 291 9.62 -12.75 3.25
N LEU A 292 8.56 -12.55 2.47
CA LEU A 292 7.30 -13.28 2.64
C LEU A 292 7.20 -14.52 1.75
N ALA A 293 8.28 -14.95 1.10
CA ALA A 293 8.29 -16.10 0.20
C ALA A 293 7.76 -17.39 0.87
N ASP A 294 8.07 -17.58 2.16
CA ASP A 294 7.63 -18.75 2.92
C ASP A 294 6.11 -18.81 3.15
N GLU A 295 5.42 -17.67 3.06
CA GLU A 295 3.97 -17.58 3.21
C GLU A 295 3.21 -17.84 1.91
N PHE A 296 3.96 -18.06 0.81
CA PHE A 296 3.42 -18.34 -0.50
C PHE A 296 3.90 -19.68 -1.04
N VAL A 297 3.08 -20.31 -1.87
CA VAL A 297 3.47 -21.43 -2.75
C VAL A 297 3.72 -20.85 -4.12
N THR A 298 4.91 -21.05 -4.66
CA THR A 298 5.22 -20.65 -6.04
C THR A 298 4.44 -21.55 -7.00
N LEU A 299 3.56 -20.96 -7.80
CA LEU A 299 2.85 -21.64 -8.88
C LEU A 299 3.67 -21.59 -10.17
N ASP A 300 4.30 -20.44 -10.43
CA ASP A 300 5.23 -20.25 -11.55
C ASP A 300 6.32 -19.25 -11.16
N ASP A 301 7.57 -19.69 -11.15
CA ASP A 301 8.70 -18.82 -10.76
C ASP A 301 9.14 -17.90 -11.89
N ARG A 302 8.97 -18.30 -13.16
CA ARG A 302 9.32 -17.46 -14.30
C ARG A 302 8.39 -16.25 -14.39
N TRP A 303 7.07 -16.48 -14.22
CA TRP A 303 6.06 -15.46 -14.37
C TRP A 303 5.57 -14.87 -13.04
N LYS A 304 6.25 -15.26 -11.92
CA LYS A 304 6.03 -14.68 -10.59
C LYS A 304 4.58 -14.78 -10.12
N ILE A 305 4.04 -15.98 -10.24
CA ILE A 305 2.68 -16.30 -9.79
C ILE A 305 2.77 -17.14 -8.52
N TYR A 306 2.08 -16.69 -7.48
CA TYR A 306 2.16 -17.24 -6.14
C TYR A 306 0.77 -17.49 -5.57
N ARG A 307 0.62 -18.51 -4.73
CA ARG A 307 -0.61 -18.81 -4.00
C ARG A 307 -0.37 -18.68 -2.51
N LYS A 308 -1.21 -17.93 -1.81
CA LYS A 308 -1.14 -17.79 -0.37
C LYS A 308 -1.36 -19.12 0.33
N ARG A 309 -0.46 -19.49 1.25
CA ARG A 309 -0.51 -20.77 1.98
C ARG A 309 -1.54 -20.77 3.10
N ARG A 310 -1.55 -19.71 3.92
CA ARG A 310 -2.32 -19.64 5.18
C ARG A 310 -2.55 -18.21 5.61
N ASP A 311 -3.51 -18.02 6.48
CA ASP A 311 -3.73 -16.75 7.16
C ASP A 311 -2.78 -16.65 8.36
N VAL A 312 -1.71 -15.88 8.20
CA VAL A 312 -0.79 -15.55 9.29
C VAL A 312 -1.07 -14.11 9.71
N HIS A 313 -1.23 -13.90 11.02
CA HIS A 313 -1.30 -12.54 11.55
C HIS A 313 0.10 -11.91 11.52
N LEU A 314 0.49 -11.39 10.36
CA LEU A 314 1.72 -10.60 10.19
C LEU A 314 1.59 -9.20 10.84
N LEU A 315 0.51 -8.96 11.58
CA LEU A 315 0.12 -7.67 12.14
C LEU A 315 1.09 -7.11 13.20
N SER A 316 2.04 -7.88 13.71
CA SER A 316 3.06 -7.37 14.63
C SER A 316 4.17 -6.55 13.95
N GLN A 317 4.25 -6.56 12.60
CA GLN A 317 5.27 -5.81 11.86
C GLN A 317 4.71 -4.77 10.87
N VAL A 318 3.43 -4.79 10.57
CA VAL A 318 2.78 -3.82 9.69
C VAL A 318 1.94 -2.89 10.54
N ARG A 319 2.51 -1.76 10.94
CA ARG A 319 1.71 -0.60 11.37
C ARG A 319 0.93 -0.15 10.15
N LEU A 320 -0.34 -0.54 10.07
CA LEU A 320 -1.27 0.05 9.10
C LEU A 320 -1.28 1.55 9.38
N PRO A 321 -0.93 2.40 8.42
CA PRO A 321 -1.08 3.83 8.59
C PRO A 321 -2.58 4.16 8.54
N LEU A 322 -3.23 4.14 9.70
CA LEU A 322 -4.57 4.68 9.86
C LEU A 322 -4.48 6.19 9.70
N HIS A 323 -4.74 6.66 8.48
CA HIS A 323 -4.57 8.07 8.14
C HIS A 323 -5.82 8.86 8.49
N ARG A 324 -5.63 9.83 9.37
CA ARG A 324 -6.57 10.93 9.60
C ARG A 324 -6.65 11.84 8.37
N GLN A 325 -7.83 12.02 7.82
CA GLN A 325 -8.15 13.21 7.05
C GLN A 325 -8.22 14.40 8.00
N THR A 326 -7.14 15.13 8.16
CA THR A 326 -7.20 16.42 8.84
C THR A 326 -7.57 17.50 7.84
N ARG A 327 -8.75 18.09 8.04
CA ARG A 327 -9.09 19.42 7.51
C ARG A 327 -7.98 20.41 7.91
N ARG A 328 -7.50 21.16 6.94
CA ARG A 328 -6.49 22.21 7.11
C ARG A 328 -6.88 23.21 8.19
N PRO A 329 -5.96 23.59 9.05
CA PRO A 329 -5.77 25.00 9.40
C PRO A 329 -4.46 25.52 8.85
N SER A 330 -4.51 26.79 8.47
CA SER A 330 -3.45 27.62 7.93
C SER A 330 -2.20 27.65 8.81
N SER A 331 -1.06 27.71 8.10
CA SER A 331 0.26 28.27 8.45
C SER A 331 0.59 28.47 9.93
N PHE A 332 1.56 27.65 10.42
CA PHE A 332 2.61 28.14 11.32
C PHE A 332 3.82 27.18 11.21
N GLU A 333 5.00 27.76 11.14
CA GLU A 333 6.31 27.11 11.13
C GLU A 333 6.49 26.20 12.35
N ILE A 334 6.90 24.94 12.14
CA ILE A 334 7.34 24.09 13.22
C ILE A 334 8.72 23.50 12.87
N SER A 335 9.63 23.89 13.71
CA SER A 335 11.00 23.39 13.86
C SER A 335 11.08 21.86 13.89
N ARG A 336 12.18 21.38 13.34
CA ARG A 336 12.64 19.99 13.32
C ARG A 336 12.44 19.27 14.66
N THR A 337 11.65 18.20 14.67
CA THR A 337 11.80 17.14 15.66
C THR A 337 12.26 15.88 14.96
N HIS A 338 13.36 15.35 15.42
CA HIS A 338 13.94 14.07 15.07
C HIS A 338 12.86 13.00 15.12
N GLY A 339 12.73 12.18 14.07
CA GLY A 339 11.93 10.96 14.12
C GLY A 339 12.42 10.12 15.30
N ALA A 340 11.50 9.71 16.16
CA ALA A 340 11.86 8.87 17.31
C ALA A 340 12.48 7.57 16.79
N ASP A 341 13.66 7.23 17.34
CA ASP A 341 14.38 5.99 17.07
C ASP A 341 13.42 4.80 17.28
N PRO A 342 13.28 3.88 16.33
CA PRO A 342 12.44 2.69 16.49
C PRO A 342 12.74 1.89 17.76
N LEU A 343 14.00 1.86 18.17
CA LEU A 343 14.42 1.21 19.42
C LEU A 343 13.87 1.94 20.65
N MET A 344 13.83 3.26 20.58
CA MET A 344 13.30 4.11 21.66
C MET A 344 11.77 3.97 21.77
N LEU A 345 11.04 3.83 20.63
CA LEU A 345 9.62 3.55 20.63
C LEU A 345 9.30 2.17 21.23
N GLN A 346 10.07 1.13 20.89
CA GLN A 346 9.93 -0.19 21.51
C GLN A 346 10.20 -0.14 23.04
N THR A 347 11.14 0.69 23.46
CA THR A 347 11.41 0.88 24.89
C THR A 347 10.22 1.57 25.58
N TYR A 348 9.58 2.56 24.93
CA TYR A 348 8.36 3.17 25.46
C TYR A 348 7.20 2.19 25.51
N ASP A 349 7.00 1.36 24.47
CA ASP A 349 5.96 0.31 24.46
C ASP A 349 6.18 -0.66 25.64
N GLN A 350 7.43 -1.11 25.89
CA GLN A 350 7.77 -1.96 27.05
C GLN A 350 7.54 -1.27 28.39
N LEU A 351 7.81 0.04 28.47
CA LEU A 351 7.55 0.81 29.68
C LEU A 351 6.04 0.95 29.94
N LEU A 352 5.24 1.19 28.90
CA LEU A 352 3.79 1.25 29.00
C LEU A 352 3.23 -0.09 29.48
N ASP A 353 3.66 -1.20 28.85
CA ASP A 353 3.19 -2.54 29.23
C ASP A 353 3.61 -2.96 30.64
N ARG A 354 4.73 -2.46 31.14
CA ARG A 354 5.27 -2.86 32.45
C ARG A 354 4.79 -1.99 33.60
N PHE A 355 4.60 -0.69 33.38
CA PHE A 355 4.39 0.29 34.47
C PHE A 355 3.01 0.95 34.44
N MET A 356 2.27 0.83 33.34
CA MET A 356 0.90 1.35 33.28
C MET A 356 -0.13 0.27 33.65
N PRO A 357 -1.24 0.64 34.28
CA PRO A 357 -2.37 -0.29 34.39
C PRO A 357 -2.94 -0.58 32.99
N PRO A 358 -3.62 -1.74 32.80
CA PRO A 358 -4.32 -2.04 31.54
C PRO A 358 -5.12 -0.85 31.04
N GLY A 359 -4.84 -0.44 29.79
CA GLY A 359 -5.38 0.81 29.30
C GLY A 359 -5.69 0.81 27.82
N LEU A 360 -6.68 1.65 27.45
CA LEU A 360 -7.15 1.89 26.09
C LEU A 360 -7.11 3.39 25.82
N LEU A 361 -6.48 3.81 24.74
CA LEU A 361 -6.44 5.19 24.29
C LEU A 361 -7.47 5.39 23.18
N VAL A 362 -8.37 6.37 23.34
CA VAL A 362 -9.43 6.67 22.35
C VAL A 362 -9.41 8.14 21.94
N ASP A 363 -9.82 8.42 20.71
CA ASP A 363 -9.96 9.78 20.20
C ASP A 363 -11.39 10.37 20.42
N GLU A 364 -11.62 11.60 19.91
CA GLU A 364 -12.90 12.30 20.03
C GLU A 364 -14.05 11.58 19.33
N GLU A 365 -13.77 10.81 18.26
CA GLU A 365 -14.74 10.00 17.52
C GLU A 365 -14.96 8.61 18.15
N ARG A 366 -14.37 8.37 19.33
CA ARG A 366 -14.40 7.09 20.06
C ARG A 366 -13.71 5.94 19.30
N ILE A 367 -12.76 6.27 18.44
CA ILE A 367 -11.93 5.28 17.76
C ILE A 367 -10.81 4.85 18.70
N LEU A 368 -10.58 3.54 18.79
CA LEU A 368 -9.45 2.99 19.54
C LEU A 368 -8.14 3.36 18.82
N VAL A 369 -7.30 4.13 19.51
CA VAL A 369 -6.01 4.59 19.01
C VAL A 369 -4.91 3.63 19.40
N ASP A 370 -4.92 3.14 20.67
CA ASP A 370 -3.90 2.22 21.21
C ASP A 370 -4.47 1.40 22.37
N SER A 371 -3.81 0.25 22.65
CA SER A 371 -4.08 -0.61 23.80
C SER A 371 -2.78 -1.14 24.38
N PHE A 372 -2.63 -1.15 25.70
CA PHE A 372 -1.41 -1.58 26.39
C PHE A 372 -1.72 -2.28 27.71
N ALA A 373 -0.68 -2.95 28.24
CA ALA A 373 -0.71 -3.67 29.52
C ALA A 373 -1.81 -4.73 29.61
N GLY A 374 -2.13 -5.42 28.47
CA GLY A 374 -3.11 -6.51 28.45
C GLY A 374 -4.57 -6.07 28.33
N ALA A 375 -4.86 -4.77 28.11
CA ALA A 375 -6.24 -4.27 27.94
C ALA A 375 -6.93 -4.79 26.68
N GLU A 376 -6.18 -5.32 25.70
CA GLU A 376 -6.73 -5.95 24.50
C GLU A 376 -7.63 -7.16 24.83
N LYS A 377 -7.45 -7.80 25.99
CA LYS A 377 -8.30 -8.92 26.46
C LYS A 377 -9.73 -8.50 26.75
N LEU A 378 -9.99 -7.20 26.94
CA LEU A 378 -11.31 -6.62 27.12
C LEU A 378 -12.06 -6.44 25.80
N LEU A 379 -11.34 -6.50 24.67
CA LEU A 379 -11.89 -6.22 23.36
C LEU A 379 -12.47 -7.49 22.73
N ARG A 380 -13.78 -7.43 22.38
CA ARG A 380 -14.47 -8.50 21.68
C ARG A 380 -14.56 -8.18 20.20
N VAL A 381 -13.79 -8.88 19.37
CA VAL A 381 -13.88 -8.77 17.91
C VAL A 381 -15.14 -9.48 17.42
N ARG A 382 -16.17 -8.75 17.02
CA ARG A 382 -17.34 -9.33 16.37
C ARG A 382 -16.99 -9.78 14.95
N ARG A 383 -17.11 -11.07 14.66
CA ARG A 383 -16.69 -11.72 13.40
C ARG A 383 -17.34 -11.17 12.13
N ARG A 384 -18.46 -10.46 12.19
CA ARG A 384 -19.24 -10.06 10.99
C ARG A 384 -19.02 -8.62 10.51
N ARG A 385 -18.61 -7.68 11.36
CA ARG A 385 -18.33 -6.27 10.99
C ARG A 385 -17.20 -5.78 11.88
N PRO A 386 -15.96 -5.67 11.38
CA PRO A 386 -14.89 -5.05 12.14
C PRO A 386 -15.24 -3.57 12.35
N SER A 387 -15.33 -3.16 13.61
CA SER A 387 -15.46 -1.78 14.01
C SER A 387 -14.19 -1.35 14.72
N THR A 388 -13.77 -0.13 14.53
CA THR A 388 -12.70 0.53 15.28
C THR A 388 -13.24 1.38 16.41
N ASN A 389 -14.57 1.54 16.49
CA ASN A 389 -15.20 2.25 17.57
C ASN A 389 -15.15 1.40 18.85
N ILE A 390 -14.57 1.97 19.91
CA ILE A 390 -14.35 1.26 21.17
C ILE A 390 -15.65 0.69 21.75
N LEU A 391 -16.78 1.37 21.57
CA LEU A 391 -18.06 0.93 22.11
C LEU A 391 -18.58 -0.35 21.44
N ASP A 392 -18.19 -0.60 20.18
CA ASP A 392 -18.58 -1.83 19.47
C ASP A 392 -17.67 -3.01 19.82
N LEU A 393 -16.50 -2.72 20.39
CA LEU A 393 -15.50 -3.70 20.78
C LEU A 393 -15.66 -4.17 22.23
N LEU A 394 -16.47 -3.48 23.04
CA LEU A 394 -16.68 -3.79 24.44
C LEU A 394 -17.96 -4.60 24.67
N ASP A 395 -18.00 -5.31 25.78
CA ASP A 395 -19.19 -5.98 26.29
C ASP A 395 -20.30 -4.98 26.67
N ASP A 396 -21.56 -5.37 26.68
CA ASP A 396 -22.70 -4.46 26.85
C ASP A 396 -22.67 -3.71 28.18
N GLU A 397 -22.25 -4.37 29.29
CA GLU A 397 -22.09 -3.73 30.59
C GLU A 397 -20.95 -2.69 30.59
N LEU A 398 -19.80 -3.07 30.09
CA LEU A 398 -18.63 -2.19 30.04
C LEU A 398 -18.85 -1.04 29.05
N ARG A 399 -19.56 -1.30 27.93
CA ARG A 399 -19.90 -0.31 26.92
C ARG A 399 -20.64 0.89 27.50
N SER A 400 -21.66 0.63 28.33
CA SER A 400 -22.48 1.69 28.92
C SER A 400 -21.68 2.59 29.85
N VAL A 401 -20.80 2.01 30.66
CA VAL A 401 -19.94 2.74 31.61
C VAL A 401 -18.88 3.53 30.84
N VAL A 402 -18.21 2.89 29.87
CA VAL A 402 -17.14 3.53 29.08
C VAL A 402 -17.71 4.66 28.21
N ALA A 403 -18.90 4.50 27.63
CA ALA A 403 -19.57 5.58 26.89
C ALA A 403 -19.80 6.81 27.75
N GLY A 404 -20.34 6.61 28.99
CA GLY A 404 -20.53 7.70 29.95
C GLY A 404 -19.23 8.33 30.42
N ALA A 405 -18.19 7.51 30.66
CA ALA A 405 -16.88 7.97 31.09
C ALA A 405 -16.19 8.84 30.01
N ILE A 406 -16.17 8.38 28.77
CA ILE A 406 -15.61 9.13 27.62
C ILE A 406 -16.36 10.45 27.44
N GLN A 407 -17.69 10.43 27.44
CA GLN A 407 -18.50 11.63 27.23
C GLN A 407 -18.23 12.69 28.30
N ARG A 408 -18.15 12.29 29.57
CA ARG A 408 -17.87 13.21 30.68
C ARG A 408 -16.42 13.71 30.63
N ALA A 409 -15.45 12.84 30.36
CA ALA A 409 -14.04 13.22 30.26
C ALA A 409 -13.82 14.28 29.17
N PHE A 410 -14.44 14.14 28.00
CA PHE A 410 -14.36 15.16 26.93
C PHE A 410 -15.13 16.44 27.26
N LYS A 411 -16.29 16.34 27.90
CA LYS A 411 -17.13 17.50 28.22
C LYS A 411 -16.51 18.34 29.34
N ASP A 412 -16.09 17.70 30.42
CA ASP A 412 -15.68 18.38 31.65
C ASP A 412 -14.17 18.63 31.69
N LEU A 413 -13.40 18.02 30.76
CA LEU A 413 -11.93 18.02 30.71
C LEU A 413 -11.30 17.65 32.06
N LYS A 414 -11.92 16.73 32.78
CA LYS A 414 -11.48 16.24 34.10
C LYS A 414 -11.45 14.71 34.11
N ARG A 415 -10.61 14.18 34.96
CA ARG A 415 -10.55 12.76 35.26
C ARG A 415 -11.87 12.30 35.87
N VAL A 416 -12.44 11.22 35.34
CA VAL A 416 -13.71 10.61 35.77
C VAL A 416 -13.42 9.17 36.16
N SER A 417 -13.97 8.71 37.30
CA SER A 417 -13.82 7.34 37.78
C SER A 417 -15.18 6.72 38.11
N TYR A 418 -15.36 5.47 37.67
CA TYR A 418 -16.50 4.62 38.01
C TYR A 418 -15.98 3.38 38.71
N SER A 419 -16.43 3.09 39.93
CA SER A 419 -16.01 1.94 40.72
C SER A 419 -17.03 0.83 40.72
N GLY A 420 -16.60 -0.42 40.88
CA GLY A 420 -17.48 -1.57 41.03
C GLY A 420 -18.07 -2.09 39.71
N VAL A 421 -17.48 -1.72 38.57
CA VAL A 421 -17.87 -2.19 37.24
C VAL A 421 -17.53 -3.67 37.09
N ARG A 422 -18.48 -4.47 36.64
CA ARG A 422 -18.23 -5.90 36.37
C ARG A 422 -17.54 -6.05 35.02
N ILE A 423 -16.44 -6.73 35.04
CA ILE A 423 -15.67 -7.02 33.83
C ILE A 423 -15.60 -8.53 33.67
N PRO A 424 -16.13 -9.10 32.58
CA PRO A 424 -16.00 -10.52 32.30
C PRO A 424 -14.55 -10.84 31.92
N THR A 425 -13.94 -11.78 32.63
CA THR A 425 -12.61 -12.29 32.34
C THR A 425 -12.66 -13.79 32.05
N GLU A 426 -11.60 -14.36 31.47
CA GLU A 426 -11.53 -15.81 31.20
C GLU A 426 -11.64 -16.67 32.47
N SER A 427 -11.30 -16.10 33.64
CA SER A 427 -11.38 -16.76 34.94
C SER A 427 -12.66 -16.48 35.75
N GLY A 428 -13.62 -15.69 35.19
CA GLY A 428 -14.88 -15.32 35.88
C GLY A 428 -15.15 -13.82 35.80
N GLU A 429 -16.11 -13.32 36.60
CA GLU A 429 -16.41 -11.89 36.71
C GLU A 429 -15.50 -11.20 37.73
N LEU A 430 -14.79 -10.17 37.31
CA LEU A 430 -13.99 -9.31 38.19
C LEU A 430 -14.71 -7.96 38.37
N ARG A 431 -14.69 -7.41 39.58
CA ARG A 431 -15.12 -6.03 39.83
C ARG A 431 -13.91 -5.11 39.77
N SER A 432 -13.93 -4.16 38.86
CA SER A 432 -12.84 -3.20 38.67
C SER A 432 -13.37 -1.77 38.61
N SER A 433 -12.43 -0.84 38.70
CA SER A 433 -12.70 0.57 38.45
C SER A 433 -12.34 0.93 37.00
N VAL A 434 -13.17 1.77 36.37
CA VAL A 434 -12.92 2.36 35.06
C VAL A 434 -12.56 3.83 35.27
N VAL A 435 -11.36 4.21 34.90
CA VAL A 435 -10.90 5.59 35.00
C VAL A 435 -10.72 6.16 33.61
N ALA A 436 -11.35 7.29 33.32
CA ALA A 436 -11.23 8.04 32.06
C ALA A 436 -10.50 9.36 32.31
N GLU A 437 -9.38 9.56 31.70
CA GLU A 437 -8.54 10.76 31.83
C GLU A 437 -8.40 11.46 30.47
N PRO A 438 -8.82 12.73 30.35
CA PRO A 438 -8.66 13.48 29.12
C PRO A 438 -7.19 13.90 28.93
N LEU A 439 -6.64 13.61 27.78
CA LEU A 439 -5.32 14.01 27.35
C LEU A 439 -5.41 15.03 26.23
N VAL A 440 -4.89 16.23 26.43
CA VAL A 440 -4.86 17.29 25.42
C VAL A 440 -3.42 17.52 25.01
N HIS A 441 -3.12 17.36 23.73
CA HIS A 441 -1.77 17.59 23.22
C HIS A 441 -1.47 19.09 23.20
N PRO A 442 -0.42 19.56 23.89
CA PRO A 442 -0.20 20.99 24.16
C PRO A 442 0.07 21.83 22.90
N ARG A 443 0.53 21.21 21.79
CA ARG A 443 0.87 21.92 20.55
C ARG A 443 -0.19 21.79 19.44
N THR A 444 -0.91 20.66 19.38
CA THR A 444 -1.86 20.37 18.30
C THR A 444 -3.32 20.47 18.72
N ASN A 445 -3.57 20.66 20.03
CA ASN A 445 -4.91 20.67 20.65
C ASN A 445 -5.75 19.42 20.33
N VAL A 446 -5.10 18.33 19.92
CA VAL A 446 -5.74 17.03 19.70
C VAL A 446 -6.08 16.44 21.05
N ARG A 447 -7.33 15.97 21.21
CA ARG A 447 -7.85 15.43 22.45
C ARG A 447 -7.98 13.91 22.36
N HIS A 448 -7.53 13.24 23.40
CA HIS A 448 -7.73 11.82 23.61
C HIS A 448 -8.31 11.57 25.00
N VAL A 449 -8.87 10.40 25.20
CA VAL A 449 -9.21 9.91 26.53
C VAL A 449 -8.44 8.62 26.77
N LEU A 450 -7.69 8.59 27.85
CA LEU A 450 -7.06 7.40 28.36
C LEU A 450 -8.04 6.69 29.31
N LEU A 451 -8.47 5.50 28.94
CA LEU A 451 -9.25 4.61 29.80
C LEU A 451 -8.30 3.63 30.48
N THR A 452 -8.29 3.58 31.81
CA THR A 452 -7.50 2.61 32.57
C THR A 452 -8.35 1.76 33.48
N PHE A 453 -7.88 0.52 33.72
CA PHE A 453 -8.56 -0.50 34.50
C PHE A 453 -7.61 -0.98 35.64
N PRO A 454 -7.44 -0.21 36.72
CA PRO A 454 -6.38 -0.44 37.70
C PRO A 454 -6.40 -1.82 38.36
N ASP A 455 -7.59 -2.39 38.56
CA ASP A 455 -7.78 -3.64 39.28
C ASP A 455 -7.63 -4.88 38.39
N LEU A 456 -7.35 -4.72 37.08
CA LEU A 456 -7.12 -5.83 36.13
C LEU A 456 -5.65 -6.27 36.09
N GLY A 457 -4.73 -5.46 36.57
CA GLY A 457 -3.32 -5.81 36.71
C GLY A 457 -3.13 -6.57 38.01
N GLY A 458 -2.91 -7.88 37.95
CA GLY A 458 -2.46 -8.64 39.13
C GLY A 458 -1.13 -8.10 39.63
N GLU A 459 -1.02 -7.93 40.94
CA GLU A 459 0.16 -7.60 41.79
C GLU A 459 1.25 -6.76 41.12
N ALA A 460 1.33 -5.51 41.55
CA ALA A 460 2.51 -4.70 41.34
C ALA A 460 3.75 -5.43 41.90
N PRO A 461 4.87 -5.55 41.18
CA PRO A 461 6.11 -6.00 41.80
C PRO A 461 6.57 -4.96 42.82
N VAL A 462 6.77 -5.44 44.03
CA VAL A 462 7.39 -4.73 45.18
C VAL A 462 8.78 -4.23 44.84
#